data_eb6c3af923a482659d8126bd01c02363
#
_entry.id   eb6c3af923a482659d8126bd01c02363
#
_cell.length_a   1.000
_cell.length_b   1.000
_cell.length_c   1.000
_cell.angle_alpha   90.00
_cell.angle_beta   90.00
_cell.angle_gamma   90.00
#
_symmetry.space_group_name_H-M   'P 1'
#
loop_
_entity.id
_entity.type
_entity.pdbx_description
1 polymer ?
#
loop_
_entity_poly.entity_id
_entity_poly.type
_entity_poly.pdbx_seq_one_letter_code
_entity_poly.pdbx_strand_id
1 'polypeptide(L)'
;MHFVKAKGILSPKNGMNIYRGCSHGCIYCDSRSECYQMTHSFEDIEVKENAVELLEEALIKKRKKCMIGMGSMTDPYLPLEKELGLTRKIIETIYRYGFGFTLITKSSLILRDLDLLKAVNKKTKCVVQMTLTTYDDALCKILEPNVAVTSERVKVLRKLNEEGIPTVVWLTPILPFINDSPENIEGILSYCIEAKVFGIISFGMGLTLRKRNREFFYKKLDQHFPGLKQKYIRLYGESYSVMSPHNASLMNLFFRLCKENGIEHNPDNIFAYLNSFEDKQQSQLDFF
;
A
#
# COMPACT_ATOMS: atom_id res chain seq x y z
N MET A 1 0.31 -22.29 1.15
CA MET A 1 0.12 -21.63 -0.17
C MET A 1 -0.24 -22.66 -1.21
N HIS A 2 -0.99 -22.27 -2.25
CA HIS A 2 -1.33 -23.13 -3.38
C HIS A 2 -1.29 -22.31 -4.68
N PHE A 3 -1.11 -23.00 -5.81
CA PHE A 3 -1.00 -22.37 -7.13
C PHE A 3 -2.32 -22.51 -7.89
N VAL A 4 -2.67 -21.44 -8.63
CA VAL A 4 -3.86 -21.42 -9.47
C VAL A 4 -3.56 -20.83 -10.84
N LYS A 5 -4.30 -21.28 -11.86
CA LYS A 5 -4.34 -20.62 -13.18
C LYS A 5 -5.46 -19.59 -13.20
N ALA A 6 -5.08 -18.31 -13.22
CA ALA A 6 -6.04 -17.23 -13.35
C ALA A 6 -6.55 -17.11 -14.80
N LYS A 7 -7.76 -16.54 -14.95
CA LYS A 7 -8.36 -16.24 -16.28
C LYS A 7 -8.01 -14.85 -16.80
N GLY A 8 -7.48 -13.98 -15.94
CA GLY A 8 -7.08 -12.62 -16.26
C GLY A 8 -6.32 -11.99 -15.10
N ILE A 9 -5.61 -10.92 -15.39
CA ILE A 9 -4.73 -10.29 -14.38
C ILE A 9 -5.02 -8.80 -14.17
N LEU A 10 -5.34 -8.03 -15.22
CA LEU A 10 -5.61 -6.61 -15.10
C LEU A 10 -7.09 -6.33 -14.87
N SER A 11 -7.37 -5.47 -13.91
CA SER A 11 -8.70 -4.86 -13.73
C SER A 11 -8.97 -3.78 -14.82
N PRO A 12 -10.22 -3.32 -14.98
CA PRO A 12 -10.54 -2.22 -15.92
C PRO A 12 -9.73 -0.93 -15.65
N LYS A 13 -9.29 -0.70 -14.40
CA LYS A 13 -8.45 0.44 -13.99
C LYS A 13 -6.95 0.11 -13.99
N ASN A 14 -6.52 -0.94 -14.70
CA ASN A 14 -5.12 -1.37 -14.79
C ASN A 14 -4.46 -1.80 -13.47
N GLY A 15 -5.24 -2.09 -12.45
CA GLY A 15 -4.75 -2.67 -11.20
C GLY A 15 -4.62 -4.19 -11.31
N MET A 16 -3.64 -4.77 -10.61
CA MET A 16 -3.44 -6.22 -10.54
C MET A 16 -3.02 -6.68 -9.15
N ASN A 17 -3.28 -7.95 -8.86
CA ASN A 17 -2.72 -8.67 -7.71
C ASN A 17 -2.30 -10.06 -8.17
N ILE A 18 -1.03 -10.40 -7.97
CA ILE A 18 -0.46 -11.71 -8.35
C ILE A 18 -0.72 -12.78 -7.30
N TYR A 19 -1.06 -12.34 -6.11
CA TYR A 19 -1.44 -13.17 -4.97
C TYR A 19 -2.86 -12.86 -4.52
N ARG A 20 -3.46 -13.80 -3.79
CA ARG A 20 -4.70 -13.60 -3.05
C ARG A 20 -4.54 -14.19 -1.66
N GLY A 21 -4.99 -13.47 -0.62
CA GLY A 21 -4.61 -13.72 0.76
C GLY A 21 -3.31 -12.99 1.13
N CYS A 22 -2.95 -12.96 2.42
CA CYS A 22 -1.79 -12.23 2.89
C CYS A 22 -1.29 -12.81 4.23
N SER A 23 0.03 -13.03 4.32
CA SER A 23 0.69 -13.53 5.52
C SER A 23 1.23 -12.43 6.44
N HIS A 24 1.07 -11.16 6.10
CA HIS A 24 1.55 -10.01 6.91
C HIS A 24 0.88 -9.90 8.27
N GLY A 25 -0.34 -10.44 8.42
CA GLY A 25 -1.01 -10.54 9.71
C GLY A 25 -1.56 -9.24 10.28
N CYS A 26 -1.63 -8.15 9.50
CA CYS A 26 -2.17 -6.87 9.96
C CYS A 26 -3.54 -7.06 10.63
N ILE A 27 -3.66 -6.60 11.88
CA ILE A 27 -4.85 -6.88 12.69
C ILE A 27 -6.12 -6.18 12.16
N TYR A 28 -5.97 -5.13 11.39
CA TYR A 28 -7.02 -4.29 10.85
C TYR A 28 -7.34 -4.55 9.35
N CYS A 29 -6.75 -5.57 8.73
CA CYS A 29 -6.77 -5.75 7.27
C CYS A 29 -8.17 -5.95 6.71
N ASP A 30 -8.67 -4.97 5.92
CA ASP A 30 -9.99 -5.04 5.28
C ASP A 30 -10.09 -6.14 4.21
N SER A 31 -8.96 -6.53 3.59
CA SER A 31 -8.94 -7.62 2.58
C SER A 31 -9.39 -8.98 3.12
N ARG A 32 -9.52 -9.14 4.45
CA ARG A 32 -10.13 -10.32 5.11
C ARG A 32 -11.64 -10.35 5.02
N SER A 33 -12.27 -9.27 4.63
CA SER A 33 -13.73 -9.11 4.65
C SER A 33 -14.44 -10.13 3.77
N GLU A 34 -15.62 -10.56 4.20
CA GLU A 34 -16.44 -11.55 3.50
C GLU A 34 -16.83 -11.10 2.07
N CYS A 35 -16.98 -9.81 1.86
CA CYS A 35 -17.32 -9.24 0.54
C CYS A 35 -16.30 -9.56 -0.56
N TYR A 36 -15.08 -9.95 -0.21
CA TYR A 36 -14.08 -10.39 -1.18
C TYR A 36 -14.16 -11.87 -1.52
N GLN A 37 -15.13 -12.59 -0.96
CA GLN A 37 -15.50 -13.97 -1.33
C GLN A 37 -14.31 -14.94 -1.34
N MET A 38 -13.45 -14.85 -0.33
CA MET A 38 -12.34 -15.76 -0.17
C MET A 38 -12.87 -17.10 0.38
N THR A 39 -12.62 -18.20 -0.32
CA THR A 39 -13.11 -19.54 -0.01
C THR A 39 -12.16 -20.38 0.83
N HIS A 40 -10.93 -19.88 1.05
CA HIS A 40 -9.90 -20.52 1.86
C HIS A 40 -9.43 -19.60 3.00
N SER A 41 -8.53 -20.07 3.85
CA SER A 41 -7.91 -19.21 4.89
C SER A 41 -7.20 -18.03 4.26
N PHE A 42 -7.31 -16.86 4.89
CA PHE A 42 -6.65 -15.64 4.41
C PHE A 42 -5.12 -15.76 4.41
N GLU A 43 -4.57 -16.58 5.28
CA GLU A 43 -3.15 -16.88 5.40
C GLU A 43 -2.67 -17.95 4.42
N ASP A 44 -3.58 -18.72 3.81
CA ASP A 44 -3.25 -19.65 2.73
C ASP A 44 -3.19 -18.87 1.40
N ILE A 45 -1.98 -18.55 0.98
CA ILE A 45 -1.76 -17.65 -0.16
C ILE A 45 -2.02 -18.39 -1.48
N GLU A 46 -2.97 -17.89 -2.26
CA GLU A 46 -3.21 -18.28 -3.64
C GLU A 46 -2.20 -17.56 -4.54
N VAL A 47 -1.40 -18.30 -5.28
CA VAL A 47 -0.39 -17.80 -6.21
C VAL A 47 -0.89 -17.97 -7.64
N LYS A 48 -1.03 -16.89 -8.39
CA LYS A 48 -1.41 -16.94 -9.81
C LYS A 48 -0.18 -17.30 -10.65
N GLU A 49 0.05 -18.58 -10.89
CA GLU A 49 1.26 -19.09 -11.55
C GLU A 49 1.47 -18.55 -12.97
N ASN A 50 0.38 -18.25 -13.68
CA ASN A 50 0.38 -17.70 -15.03
C ASN A 50 0.22 -16.16 -15.08
N ALA A 51 0.57 -15.46 -14.00
CA ALA A 51 0.39 -14.00 -13.91
C ALA A 51 1.24 -13.23 -14.94
N VAL A 52 2.45 -13.69 -15.21
CA VAL A 52 3.39 -13.03 -16.14
C VAL A 52 2.88 -13.13 -17.57
N GLU A 53 2.49 -14.33 -18.00
CA GLU A 53 1.94 -14.59 -19.33
C GLU A 53 0.66 -13.79 -19.58
N LEU A 54 -0.24 -13.78 -18.60
CA LEU A 54 -1.49 -12.99 -18.68
C LEU A 54 -1.22 -11.49 -18.74
N LEU A 55 -0.20 -11.01 -18.01
CA LEU A 55 0.19 -9.60 -18.09
C LEU A 55 0.74 -9.27 -19.48
N GLU A 56 1.66 -10.09 -19.99
CA GLU A 56 2.25 -9.89 -21.32
C GLU A 56 1.19 -9.82 -22.40
N GLU A 57 0.26 -10.79 -22.44
CA GLU A 57 -0.87 -10.78 -23.36
C GLU A 57 -1.75 -9.51 -23.23
N ALA A 58 -2.00 -9.07 -21.98
CA ALA A 58 -2.81 -7.89 -21.72
C ALA A 58 -2.10 -6.62 -22.21
N LEU A 59 -0.78 -6.51 -22.00
CA LEU A 59 0.00 -5.33 -22.39
C LEU A 59 0.15 -5.23 -23.93
N ILE A 60 0.30 -6.37 -24.63
CA ILE A 60 0.33 -6.42 -26.11
C ILE A 60 -0.98 -5.90 -26.69
N LYS A 61 -2.12 -6.25 -26.10
CA LYS A 61 -3.45 -5.83 -26.58
C LYS A 61 -3.78 -4.37 -26.31
N LYS A 62 -3.01 -3.68 -25.43
CA LYS A 62 -3.29 -2.28 -25.07
C LYS A 62 -2.87 -1.30 -26.19
N ARG A 63 -3.83 -0.49 -26.64
CA ARG A 63 -3.61 0.55 -27.66
C ARG A 63 -2.82 1.77 -27.16
N LYS A 64 -2.90 2.06 -25.84
CA LYS A 64 -2.22 3.21 -25.23
C LYS A 64 -1.45 2.76 -23.99
N LYS A 65 -0.25 3.30 -23.81
CA LYS A 65 0.52 3.11 -22.60
C LYS A 65 -0.16 3.80 -21.42
N CYS A 66 -0.02 3.22 -20.24
CA CYS A 66 -0.64 3.72 -19.02
C CYS A 66 0.16 3.26 -17.79
N MET A 67 -0.24 3.72 -16.61
CA MET A 67 0.27 3.19 -15.35
C MET A 67 -0.37 1.84 -15.06
N ILE A 68 0.43 0.87 -14.63
CA ILE A 68 -0.02 -0.42 -14.10
C ILE A 68 0.12 -0.38 -12.58
N GLY A 69 -0.98 -0.63 -11.85
CA GLY A 69 -0.99 -0.61 -10.39
C GLY A 69 -0.93 -2.02 -9.77
N MET A 70 -0.22 -2.20 -8.64
CA MET A 70 -0.16 -3.47 -7.94
C MET A 70 -0.21 -3.31 -6.42
N GLY A 71 -0.79 -4.29 -5.71
CA GLY A 71 -0.70 -4.35 -4.25
C GLY A 71 -1.94 -3.86 -3.50
N SER A 72 -3.04 -3.53 -4.17
CA SER A 72 -4.25 -2.98 -3.52
C SER A 72 -4.96 -3.97 -2.58
N MET A 73 -4.88 -5.28 -2.84
CA MET A 73 -5.56 -6.32 -2.04
C MET A 73 -4.58 -7.23 -1.30
N THR A 74 -3.41 -7.44 -1.86
CA THR A 74 -2.35 -8.28 -1.32
C THR A 74 -1.01 -7.63 -1.57
N ASP A 75 -0.15 -7.61 -0.58
CA ASP A 75 1.19 -7.05 -0.74
C ASP A 75 1.99 -7.86 -1.80
N PRO A 76 2.58 -7.21 -2.80
CA PRO A 76 3.38 -7.90 -3.81
C PRO A 76 4.71 -8.45 -3.28
N TYR A 77 5.15 -8.00 -2.10
CA TYR A 77 6.40 -8.43 -1.46
C TYR A 77 6.14 -9.22 -0.18
N LEU A 78 5.24 -10.21 -0.26
CA LEU A 78 5.09 -11.22 0.78
C LEU A 78 6.42 -11.98 1.01
N PRO A 79 6.65 -12.60 2.18
CA PRO A 79 7.88 -13.38 2.43
C PRO A 79 8.20 -14.43 1.36
N LEU A 80 7.17 -15.06 0.77
CA LEU A 80 7.29 -16.06 -0.30
C LEU A 80 7.91 -15.49 -1.61
N GLU A 81 7.90 -14.16 -1.78
CA GLU A 81 8.54 -13.50 -2.93
C GLU A 81 10.06 -13.65 -2.94
N LYS A 82 10.69 -13.94 -1.81
CA LYS A 82 12.13 -14.24 -1.76
C LYS A 82 12.48 -15.46 -2.63
N GLU A 83 11.57 -16.44 -2.69
CA GLU A 83 11.74 -17.68 -3.45
C GLU A 83 11.11 -17.60 -4.84
N LEU A 84 9.89 -17.08 -4.95
CA LEU A 84 9.14 -17.08 -6.21
C LEU A 84 9.65 -16.04 -7.22
N GLY A 85 10.07 -14.87 -6.77
CA GLY A 85 10.54 -13.78 -7.62
C GLY A 85 9.51 -13.30 -8.65
N LEU A 86 8.22 -13.53 -8.38
CA LEU A 86 7.15 -13.26 -9.34
C LEU A 86 6.95 -11.76 -9.55
N THR A 87 7.03 -10.97 -8.49
CA THR A 87 6.95 -9.50 -8.56
C THR A 87 8.05 -8.94 -9.45
N ARG A 88 9.28 -9.45 -9.33
CA ARG A 88 10.40 -9.03 -10.19
C ARG A 88 10.10 -9.28 -11.67
N LYS A 89 9.61 -10.47 -12.03
CA LYS A 89 9.23 -10.83 -13.40
C LYS A 89 8.10 -9.93 -13.95
N ILE A 90 7.16 -9.54 -13.10
CA ILE A 90 6.11 -8.58 -13.46
C ILE A 90 6.70 -7.20 -13.78
N ILE A 91 7.64 -6.70 -12.96
CA ILE A 91 8.30 -5.41 -13.22
C ILE A 91 9.14 -5.46 -14.49
N GLU A 92 9.86 -6.55 -14.74
CA GLU A 92 10.61 -6.79 -15.99
C GLU A 92 9.70 -6.75 -17.22
N THR A 93 8.52 -7.37 -17.13
CA THR A 93 7.53 -7.36 -18.21
C THR A 93 7.00 -5.93 -18.46
N ILE A 94 6.66 -5.19 -17.40
CA ILE A 94 6.20 -3.79 -17.50
C ILE A 94 7.29 -2.91 -18.15
N TYR A 95 8.54 -3.07 -17.72
CA TYR A 95 9.68 -2.36 -18.29
C TYR A 95 9.88 -2.67 -19.78
N ARG A 96 9.86 -3.97 -20.15
CA ARG A 96 10.01 -4.44 -21.53
C ARG A 96 8.99 -3.81 -22.45
N TYR A 97 7.74 -3.78 -22.04
CA TYR A 97 6.63 -3.24 -22.83
C TYR A 97 6.46 -1.71 -22.69
N GLY A 98 7.28 -1.01 -21.91
CA GLY A 98 7.27 0.46 -21.79
C GLY A 98 6.00 1.02 -21.18
N PHE A 99 5.48 0.38 -20.14
CA PHE A 99 4.38 0.89 -19.32
C PHE A 99 4.94 1.57 -18.06
N GLY A 100 4.15 2.47 -17.46
CA GLY A 100 4.45 3.00 -16.15
C GLY A 100 4.04 2.02 -15.04
N PHE A 101 4.61 2.17 -13.85
CA PHE A 101 4.36 1.26 -12.75
C PHE A 101 4.12 1.99 -11.44
N THR A 102 3.14 1.54 -10.68
CA THR A 102 2.96 1.93 -9.28
C THR A 102 2.60 0.71 -8.43
N LEU A 103 3.12 0.65 -7.24
CA LEU A 103 2.81 -0.45 -6.31
C LEU A 103 2.68 0.06 -4.89
N ILE A 104 1.86 -0.64 -4.09
CA ILE A 104 1.74 -0.41 -2.65
C ILE A 104 2.31 -1.60 -1.89
N THR A 105 3.15 -1.35 -0.88
CA THR A 105 3.75 -2.39 -0.04
C THR A 105 4.01 -1.90 1.39
N LYS A 106 4.22 -2.84 2.31
CA LYS A 106 4.76 -2.63 3.65
C LYS A 106 6.14 -3.32 3.84
N SER A 107 6.70 -3.84 2.75
CA SER A 107 7.88 -4.70 2.81
C SER A 107 9.15 -3.96 2.40
N SER A 108 10.23 -4.14 3.17
CA SER A 108 11.56 -3.66 2.78
C SER A 108 12.19 -4.51 1.66
N LEU A 109 11.60 -5.68 1.34
CA LEU A 109 12.06 -6.54 0.23
C LEU A 109 11.99 -5.86 -1.15
N ILE A 110 11.21 -4.78 -1.28
CA ILE A 110 11.15 -3.98 -2.51
C ILE A 110 12.53 -3.49 -2.97
N LEU A 111 13.47 -3.27 -2.05
CA LEU A 111 14.84 -2.85 -2.39
C LEU A 111 15.62 -3.90 -3.17
N ARG A 112 15.20 -5.19 -3.15
CA ARG A 112 15.74 -6.23 -4.02
C ARG A 112 15.63 -5.86 -5.50
N ASP A 113 14.53 -5.18 -5.86
CA ASP A 113 14.17 -4.88 -7.24
C ASP A 113 14.39 -3.38 -7.59
N LEU A 114 15.22 -2.69 -6.79
CA LEU A 114 15.52 -1.26 -6.96
C LEU A 114 16.10 -0.94 -8.35
N ASP A 115 16.92 -1.81 -8.89
CA ASP A 115 17.49 -1.70 -10.23
C ASP A 115 16.40 -1.60 -11.32
N LEU A 116 15.38 -2.45 -11.25
CA LEU A 116 14.26 -2.44 -12.18
C LEU A 116 13.33 -1.23 -11.96
N LEU A 117 13.05 -0.88 -10.72
CA LEU A 117 12.24 0.30 -10.40
C LEU A 117 12.88 1.57 -10.98
N LYS A 118 14.20 1.71 -10.86
CA LYS A 118 14.98 2.78 -11.48
C LYS A 118 14.89 2.75 -13.00
N ALA A 119 15.03 1.57 -13.61
CA ALA A 119 14.93 1.41 -15.05
C ALA A 119 13.55 1.82 -15.58
N VAL A 120 12.47 1.40 -14.90
CA VAL A 120 11.11 1.83 -15.23
C VAL A 120 10.98 3.34 -15.07
N ASN A 121 11.46 3.91 -13.94
CA ASN A 121 11.33 5.35 -13.69
C ASN A 121 12.14 6.21 -14.68
N LYS A 122 13.26 5.71 -15.19
CA LYS A 122 14.05 6.37 -16.23
C LYS A 122 13.37 6.33 -17.58
N LYS A 123 12.73 5.22 -17.94
CA LYS A 123 12.08 5.00 -19.24
C LYS A 123 10.70 5.67 -19.30
N THR A 124 9.94 5.52 -18.23
CA THR A 124 8.57 6.01 -18.11
C THR A 124 8.37 6.63 -16.72
N LYS A 125 7.47 6.09 -15.93
CA LYS A 125 7.19 6.54 -14.55
C LYS A 125 7.08 5.36 -13.62
N CYS A 126 7.74 5.46 -12.47
CA CYS A 126 7.58 4.54 -11.35
C CYS A 126 7.23 5.33 -10.09
N VAL A 127 6.19 4.92 -9.37
CA VAL A 127 5.82 5.52 -8.07
C VAL A 127 5.63 4.40 -7.06
N VAL A 128 6.35 4.47 -5.95
CA VAL A 128 6.20 3.50 -4.86
C VAL A 128 5.31 4.07 -3.77
N GLN A 129 4.33 3.26 -3.35
CA GLN A 129 3.42 3.62 -2.27
C GLN A 129 3.74 2.76 -1.03
N MET A 130 3.83 3.40 0.13
CA MET A 130 4.16 2.74 1.40
C MET A 130 3.12 3.08 2.46
N THR A 131 2.62 2.07 3.17
CA THR A 131 1.71 2.33 4.30
C THR A 131 2.52 2.60 5.57
N LEU A 132 2.19 3.67 6.27
CA LEU A 132 2.67 3.99 7.63
C LEU A 132 1.46 4.31 8.50
N THR A 133 1.24 3.53 9.55
CA THR A 133 0.09 3.69 10.46
C THR A 133 0.50 4.14 11.86
N THR A 134 1.72 3.84 12.27
CA THR A 134 2.28 4.28 13.55
C THR A 134 3.76 4.60 13.39
N TYR A 135 4.25 5.59 14.13
CA TYR A 135 5.68 5.92 14.16
C TYR A 135 6.47 5.02 15.11
N ASP A 136 5.79 4.41 16.09
CA ASP A 136 6.38 3.54 17.10
C ASP A 136 6.55 2.11 16.55
N ASP A 137 7.79 1.63 16.49
CA ASP A 137 8.14 0.31 16.01
C ASP A 137 7.61 -0.83 16.91
N ALA A 138 7.48 -0.61 18.21
CA ALA A 138 6.94 -1.61 19.13
C ALA A 138 5.44 -1.80 18.90
N LEU A 139 4.69 -0.71 18.76
CA LEU A 139 3.29 -0.74 18.38
C LEU A 139 3.11 -1.31 16.97
N CYS A 140 4.00 -0.95 16.03
CA CYS A 140 3.97 -1.48 14.67
C CYS A 140 4.01 -3.01 14.65
N LYS A 141 4.86 -3.65 15.45
CA LYS A 141 4.95 -5.12 15.57
C LYS A 141 3.66 -5.77 16.09
N ILE A 142 2.88 -5.04 16.89
CA ILE A 142 1.57 -5.54 17.37
C ILE A 142 0.52 -5.42 16.26
N LEU A 143 0.48 -4.26 15.59
CA LEU A 143 -0.53 -3.97 14.57
C LEU A 143 -0.27 -4.72 13.26
N GLU A 144 1.00 -4.93 12.91
CA GLU A 144 1.48 -5.45 11.63
C GLU A 144 2.65 -6.44 11.85
N PRO A 145 2.39 -7.62 12.44
CA PRO A 145 3.44 -8.46 13.06
C PRO A 145 4.49 -9.03 12.10
N ASN A 146 4.14 -9.25 10.82
CA ASN A 146 5.01 -9.96 9.87
C ASN A 146 5.48 -9.06 8.71
N VAL A 147 5.69 -7.77 8.99
CA VAL A 147 6.20 -6.80 8.01
C VAL A 147 7.38 -6.02 8.58
N ALA A 148 8.08 -5.28 7.74
CA ALA A 148 9.08 -4.33 8.17
C ALA A 148 8.46 -3.30 9.13
N VAL A 149 9.14 -2.98 10.22
CA VAL A 149 8.70 -1.93 11.16
C VAL A 149 8.77 -0.55 10.50
N THR A 150 8.12 0.44 11.10
CA THR A 150 8.01 1.78 10.51
C THR A 150 9.37 2.39 10.21
N SER A 151 10.33 2.32 11.14
CA SER A 151 11.68 2.87 10.93
C SER A 151 12.41 2.23 9.72
N GLU A 152 12.20 0.94 9.47
CA GLU A 152 12.76 0.26 8.28
C GLU A 152 12.07 0.70 6.99
N ARG A 153 10.74 0.88 7.01
CA ARG A 153 9.99 1.41 5.85
C ARG A 153 10.44 2.84 5.51
N VAL A 154 10.73 3.66 6.53
CA VAL A 154 11.27 5.01 6.32
C VAL A 154 12.64 4.98 5.65
N LYS A 155 13.52 4.04 6.01
CA LYS A 155 14.79 3.82 5.30
C LYS A 155 14.56 3.46 3.82
N VAL A 156 13.54 2.65 3.53
CA VAL A 156 13.14 2.34 2.14
C VAL A 156 12.70 3.61 1.40
N LEU A 157 11.83 4.43 2.01
CA LEU A 157 11.36 5.69 1.41
C LEU A 157 12.52 6.64 1.11
N ARG A 158 13.45 6.81 2.06
CA ARG A 158 14.66 7.62 1.85
C ARG A 158 15.51 7.08 0.70
N LYS A 159 15.73 5.76 0.66
CA LYS A 159 16.51 5.13 -0.41
C LYS A 159 15.86 5.31 -1.78
N LEU A 160 14.55 5.18 -1.89
CA LEU A 160 13.81 5.43 -3.13
C LEU A 160 13.93 6.89 -3.57
N ASN A 161 13.82 7.85 -2.64
CA ASN A 161 14.01 9.27 -2.95
C ASN A 161 15.43 9.59 -3.43
N GLU A 162 16.47 9.03 -2.80
CA GLU A 162 17.88 9.15 -3.25
C GLU A 162 18.08 8.67 -4.69
N GLU A 163 17.32 7.67 -5.11
CA GLU A 163 17.35 7.12 -6.47
C GLU A 163 16.37 7.83 -7.44
N GLY A 164 15.77 8.93 -7.01
CA GLY A 164 14.85 9.75 -7.81
C GLY A 164 13.49 9.09 -8.07
N ILE A 165 13.11 8.06 -7.30
CA ILE A 165 11.81 7.39 -7.42
C ILE A 165 10.82 8.10 -6.48
N PRO A 166 9.77 8.74 -7.00
CA PRO A 166 8.75 9.39 -6.16
C PRO A 166 8.00 8.38 -5.32
N THR A 167 7.65 8.81 -4.10
CA THR A 167 6.95 7.97 -3.14
C THR A 167 5.68 8.62 -2.63
N VAL A 168 4.67 7.81 -2.32
CA VAL A 168 3.41 8.22 -1.67
C VAL A 168 3.22 7.39 -0.41
N VAL A 169 2.82 8.04 0.68
CA VAL A 169 2.52 7.35 1.93
C VAL A 169 1.02 7.20 2.13
N TRP A 170 0.57 6.01 2.55
CA TRP A 170 -0.79 5.77 3.03
C TRP A 170 -0.82 5.88 4.54
N LEU A 171 -1.35 6.98 5.05
CA LEU A 171 -1.62 7.23 6.47
C LEU A 171 -3.00 6.67 6.83
N THR A 172 -3.17 5.37 6.66
CA THR A 172 -4.45 4.68 6.88
C THR A 172 -4.24 3.17 7.05
N PRO A 173 -4.98 2.52 7.99
CA PRO A 173 -5.91 3.11 8.94
C PRO A 173 -5.21 3.71 10.17
N ILE A 174 -5.85 4.69 10.79
CA ILE A 174 -5.53 5.15 12.14
C ILE A 174 -6.60 4.60 13.08
N LEU A 175 -6.16 3.79 14.05
CA LEU A 175 -7.06 3.00 14.90
C LEU A 175 -7.47 3.81 16.14
N PRO A 176 -8.77 4.10 16.32
CA PRO A 176 -9.25 4.81 17.51
C PRO A 176 -8.74 4.20 18.81
N PHE A 177 -8.27 5.05 19.74
CA PHE A 177 -7.75 4.68 21.05
C PHE A 177 -6.46 3.84 21.06
N ILE A 178 -5.79 3.68 19.91
CA ILE A 178 -4.54 2.91 19.79
C ILE A 178 -3.41 3.80 19.27
N ASN A 179 -3.58 4.37 18.08
CA ASN A 179 -2.58 5.21 17.42
C ASN A 179 -3.17 6.54 16.91
N ASP A 180 -4.36 6.92 17.39
CA ASP A 180 -5.05 8.17 17.07
C ASP A 180 -4.64 9.32 18.00
N SER A 181 -3.34 9.61 18.07
CA SER A 181 -2.77 10.68 18.89
C SER A 181 -2.02 11.72 18.04
N PRO A 182 -1.90 12.98 18.52
CA PRO A 182 -1.07 13.99 17.87
C PRO A 182 0.37 13.52 17.65
N GLU A 183 0.98 12.88 18.66
CA GLU A 183 2.36 12.41 18.62
C GLU A 183 2.58 11.38 17.52
N ASN A 184 1.59 10.48 17.29
CA ASN A 184 1.68 9.51 16.20
C ASN A 184 1.63 10.21 14.83
N ILE A 185 0.73 11.17 14.65
CA ILE A 185 0.62 11.92 13.39
C ILE A 185 1.87 12.74 13.12
N GLU A 186 2.35 13.49 14.12
CA GLU A 186 3.58 14.30 14.02
C GLU A 186 4.80 13.42 13.74
N GLY A 187 4.93 12.29 14.43
CA GLY A 187 6.03 11.34 14.23
C GLY A 187 6.06 10.76 12.81
N ILE A 188 4.90 10.32 12.28
CA ILE A 188 4.81 9.80 10.90
C ILE A 188 5.11 10.92 9.89
N LEU A 189 4.57 12.13 10.10
CA LEU A 189 4.83 13.24 9.19
C LEU A 189 6.29 13.68 9.21
N SER A 190 6.97 13.66 10.35
CA SER A 190 8.41 13.94 10.41
C SER A 190 9.21 12.97 9.53
N TYR A 191 8.87 11.67 9.56
CA TYR A 191 9.46 10.68 8.67
C TYR A 191 9.17 10.94 7.19
N CYS A 192 7.95 11.34 6.86
CA CYS A 192 7.56 11.67 5.48
C CYS A 192 8.30 12.90 4.96
N ILE A 193 8.46 13.93 5.80
CA ILE A 193 9.23 15.15 5.48
C ILE A 193 10.69 14.81 5.21
N GLU A 194 11.33 14.06 6.10
CA GLU A 194 12.73 13.64 5.93
C GLU A 194 12.94 12.77 4.68
N ALA A 195 11.98 11.88 4.37
CA ALA A 195 12.01 11.05 3.18
C ALA A 195 11.59 11.80 1.91
N LYS A 196 11.18 13.07 2.00
CA LYS A 196 10.73 13.92 0.88
C LYS A 196 9.66 13.23 0.03
N VAL A 197 8.65 12.64 0.67
CA VAL A 197 7.56 11.97 -0.05
C VAL A 197 6.79 12.97 -0.91
N PHE A 198 6.31 12.54 -2.07
CA PHE A 198 5.48 13.37 -2.95
C PHE A 198 4.15 13.74 -2.30
N GLY A 199 3.51 12.76 -1.65
CA GLY A 199 2.20 12.99 -1.05
C GLY A 199 1.84 11.96 -0.01
N ILE A 200 0.80 12.28 0.79
CA ILE A 200 0.26 11.43 1.84
C ILE A 200 -1.24 11.29 1.66
N ILE A 201 -1.73 10.06 1.50
CA ILE A 201 -3.16 9.73 1.40
C ILE A 201 -3.70 9.44 2.80
N SER A 202 -4.73 10.18 3.20
CA SER A 202 -5.58 9.88 4.36
C SER A 202 -7.04 10.13 4.01
N PHE A 203 -7.93 9.24 4.47
CA PHE A 203 -9.39 9.36 4.34
C PHE A 203 -10.06 9.66 5.68
N GLY A 204 -9.28 10.17 6.62
CA GLY A 204 -9.69 10.38 8.00
C GLY A 204 -8.99 9.43 8.96
N MET A 205 -9.08 9.77 10.24
CA MET A 205 -8.47 9.01 11.35
C MET A 205 -9.47 7.95 11.84
N GLY A 206 -9.42 6.78 11.22
CA GLY A 206 -10.34 5.69 11.48
C GLY A 206 -10.00 4.44 10.68
N LEU A 207 -10.91 3.45 10.76
CA LEU A 207 -10.83 2.21 9.99
C LEU A 207 -12.22 1.78 9.53
N THR A 208 -12.26 0.83 8.61
CA THR A 208 -13.49 0.16 8.20
C THR A 208 -13.58 -1.22 8.81
N LEU A 209 -14.75 -1.57 9.35
CA LEU A 209 -15.02 -2.87 9.94
C LEU A 209 -16.20 -3.53 9.22
N ARG A 210 -15.89 -4.50 8.37
CA ARG A 210 -16.85 -5.36 7.69
C ARG A 210 -16.94 -6.71 8.39
N LYS A 211 -17.96 -7.48 8.09
CA LYS A 211 -18.10 -8.87 8.52
C LYS A 211 -16.83 -9.67 8.18
N ARG A 212 -16.41 -10.58 9.04
CA ARG A 212 -15.19 -11.38 9.02
C ARG A 212 -13.93 -10.58 9.40
N ASN A 213 -13.73 -9.35 8.88
CA ASN A 213 -12.65 -8.47 9.33
C ASN A 213 -12.90 -7.98 10.77
N ARG A 214 -14.14 -7.59 11.11
CA ARG A 214 -14.53 -7.13 12.45
C ARG A 214 -14.25 -8.17 13.52
N GLU A 215 -14.66 -9.40 13.29
CA GLU A 215 -14.46 -10.52 14.23
C GLU A 215 -12.96 -10.77 14.44
N PHE A 216 -12.18 -10.75 13.37
CA PHE A 216 -10.74 -10.90 13.46
C PHE A 216 -10.09 -9.75 14.24
N PHE A 217 -10.45 -8.50 13.93
CA PHE A 217 -9.97 -7.33 14.62
C PHE A 217 -10.31 -7.36 16.12
N TYR A 218 -11.56 -7.68 16.47
CA TYR A 218 -12.00 -7.78 17.87
C TYR A 218 -11.29 -8.89 18.63
N LYS A 219 -11.02 -10.03 18.00
CA LYS A 219 -10.17 -11.07 18.59
C LYS A 219 -8.76 -10.56 18.89
N LYS A 220 -8.19 -9.73 18.00
CA LYS A 220 -6.88 -9.12 18.22
C LYS A 220 -6.89 -8.02 19.28
N LEU A 221 -7.98 -7.27 19.41
CA LEU A 221 -8.15 -6.34 20.54
C LEU A 221 -8.17 -7.08 21.88
N ASP A 222 -8.91 -8.19 22.00
CA ASP A 222 -8.92 -9.01 23.23
C ASP A 222 -7.51 -9.52 23.59
N GLN A 223 -6.65 -9.81 22.61
CA GLN A 223 -5.29 -10.31 22.83
C GLN A 223 -4.30 -9.23 23.24
N HIS A 224 -4.36 -8.04 22.65
CA HIS A 224 -3.31 -7.04 22.76
C HIS A 224 -3.73 -5.76 23.50
N PHE A 225 -5.05 -5.50 23.59
CA PHE A 225 -5.62 -4.27 24.14
C PHE A 225 -6.84 -4.58 25.04
N PRO A 226 -6.62 -5.20 26.22
CA PRO A 226 -7.71 -5.65 27.10
C PRO A 226 -8.72 -4.54 27.38
N GLY A 227 -10.02 -4.85 27.27
CA GLY A 227 -11.11 -3.89 27.51
C GLY A 227 -11.47 -2.99 26.30
N LEU A 228 -10.61 -2.89 25.29
CA LEU A 228 -10.82 -1.98 24.17
C LEU A 228 -11.95 -2.46 23.25
N LYS A 229 -12.10 -3.76 23.05
CA LYS A 229 -13.21 -4.33 22.26
C LYS A 229 -14.58 -3.88 22.78
N GLN A 230 -14.81 -3.92 24.09
CA GLN A 230 -16.08 -3.49 24.69
C GLN A 230 -16.30 -1.99 24.46
N LYS A 231 -15.25 -1.18 24.47
CA LYS A 231 -15.31 0.24 24.13
C LYS A 231 -15.73 0.44 22.69
N TYR A 232 -15.14 -0.33 21.73
CA TYR A 232 -15.51 -0.29 20.31
C TYR A 232 -16.97 -0.68 20.10
N ILE A 233 -17.45 -1.79 20.71
CA ILE A 233 -18.83 -2.26 20.60
C ILE A 233 -19.80 -1.19 21.11
N ARG A 234 -19.52 -0.59 22.27
CA ARG A 234 -20.39 0.44 22.88
C ARG A 234 -20.47 1.71 22.04
N LEU A 235 -19.36 2.15 21.43
CA LEU A 235 -19.30 3.42 20.70
C LEU A 235 -19.72 3.29 19.23
N TYR A 236 -19.41 2.18 18.60
CA TYR A 236 -19.54 2.04 17.15
C TYR A 236 -20.57 0.97 16.75
N GLY A 237 -20.97 0.06 17.63
CA GLY A 237 -21.91 -1.03 17.33
C GLY A 237 -21.50 -1.80 16.09
N GLU A 238 -22.40 -1.87 15.12
CA GLU A 238 -22.21 -2.53 13.82
C GLU A 238 -21.78 -1.56 12.69
N SER A 239 -21.38 -0.33 13.04
CA SER A 239 -21.00 0.68 12.04
C SER A 239 -19.86 0.18 11.15
N TYR A 240 -20.02 0.36 9.84
CA TYR A 240 -18.98 0.09 8.86
C TYR A 240 -17.77 1.02 9.02
N SER A 241 -18.01 2.32 9.20
CA SER A 241 -16.99 3.34 9.40
C SER A 241 -16.78 3.60 10.88
N VAL A 242 -15.57 3.42 11.35
CA VAL A 242 -15.17 3.58 12.75
C VAL A 242 -14.15 4.71 12.82
N MET A 243 -14.63 5.92 13.10
CA MET A 243 -13.79 7.12 13.14
C MET A 243 -13.34 7.43 14.56
N SER A 244 -12.12 7.93 14.71
CA SER A 244 -11.60 8.44 15.98
C SER A 244 -12.47 9.58 16.51
N PRO A 245 -12.73 9.64 17.82
CA PRO A 245 -13.31 10.83 18.45
C PRO A 245 -12.47 12.10 18.21
N HIS A 246 -11.19 11.94 17.96
CA HIS A 246 -10.24 13.03 17.68
C HIS A 246 -10.05 13.31 16.18
N ASN A 247 -10.85 12.69 15.30
CA ASN A 247 -10.67 12.79 13.85
C ASN A 247 -10.51 14.23 13.36
N ALA A 248 -11.38 15.13 13.78
CA ALA A 248 -11.35 16.52 13.30
C ALA A 248 -10.05 17.24 13.68
N SER A 249 -9.61 17.14 14.92
CA SER A 249 -8.36 17.77 15.41
C SER A 249 -7.12 17.16 14.75
N LEU A 250 -7.08 15.84 14.60
CA LEU A 250 -5.96 15.13 13.97
C LEU A 250 -5.89 15.40 12.46
N MET A 251 -7.04 15.49 11.77
CA MET A 251 -7.05 15.88 10.37
C MET A 251 -6.61 17.34 10.16
N ASN A 252 -7.00 18.24 11.05
CA ASN A 252 -6.51 19.62 11.01
C ASN A 252 -4.99 19.69 11.20
N LEU A 253 -4.45 18.92 12.16
CA LEU A 253 -3.01 18.79 12.37
C LEU A 253 -2.32 18.24 11.11
N PHE A 254 -2.84 17.15 10.54
CA PHE A 254 -2.34 16.55 9.30
C PHE A 254 -2.29 17.55 8.14
N PHE A 255 -3.41 18.26 7.88
CA PHE A 255 -3.48 19.24 6.79
C PHE A 255 -2.52 20.40 6.98
N ARG A 256 -2.41 20.90 8.22
CA ARG A 256 -1.46 21.98 8.55
C ARG A 256 -0.03 21.55 8.26
N LEU A 257 0.41 20.41 8.78
CA LEU A 257 1.78 19.92 8.61
C LEU A 257 2.11 19.61 7.14
N CYS A 258 1.18 19.01 6.39
CA CYS A 258 1.38 18.77 4.96
C CYS A 258 1.53 20.09 4.20
N LYS A 259 0.68 21.09 4.46
CA LYS A 259 0.73 22.39 3.80
C LYS A 259 2.04 23.14 4.11
N GLU A 260 2.45 23.16 5.38
CA GLU A 260 3.70 23.83 5.83
C GLU A 260 4.95 23.23 5.17
N ASN A 261 4.91 21.95 4.81
CA ASN A 261 6.06 21.22 4.24
C ASN A 261 5.92 20.92 2.73
N GLY A 262 4.91 21.46 2.06
CA GLY A 262 4.71 21.29 0.62
C GLY A 262 4.40 19.84 0.18
N ILE A 263 3.82 19.03 1.07
CA ILE A 263 3.43 17.65 0.79
C ILE A 263 2.01 17.63 0.22
N GLU A 264 1.82 16.99 -0.95
CA GLU A 264 0.49 16.81 -1.53
C GLU A 264 -0.36 15.93 -0.61
N HIS A 265 -1.58 16.36 -0.31
CA HIS A 265 -2.47 15.67 0.64
C HIS A 265 -3.94 15.62 0.19
N ASN A 266 -4.23 16.12 -1.01
CA ASN A 266 -5.51 15.91 -1.64
C ASN A 266 -5.50 14.53 -2.33
N PRO A 267 -6.36 13.57 -1.91
CA PRO A 267 -6.39 12.23 -2.51
C PRO A 267 -6.64 12.25 -4.02
N ASP A 268 -7.50 13.14 -4.52
CA ASP A 268 -7.81 13.23 -5.96
C ASP A 268 -6.58 13.62 -6.77
N ASN A 269 -5.80 14.62 -6.30
CA ASN A 269 -4.55 15.02 -6.92
C ASN A 269 -3.52 13.88 -6.90
N ILE A 270 -3.40 13.18 -5.77
CA ILE A 270 -2.47 12.06 -5.66
C ILE A 270 -2.90 10.91 -6.58
N PHE A 271 -4.18 10.56 -6.64
CA PHE A 271 -4.65 9.53 -7.58
C PHE A 271 -4.50 9.95 -9.04
N ALA A 272 -4.72 11.20 -9.37
CA ALA A 272 -4.43 11.73 -10.71
C ALA A 272 -2.94 11.57 -11.04
N TYR A 273 -2.05 11.92 -10.11
CA TYR A 273 -0.61 11.74 -10.27
C TYR A 273 -0.23 10.25 -10.44
N LEU A 274 -0.77 9.35 -9.60
CA LEU A 274 -0.50 7.91 -9.67
C LEU A 274 -0.96 7.27 -11.00
N ASN A 275 -2.01 7.81 -11.62
CA ASN A 275 -2.58 7.33 -12.87
C ASN A 275 -2.03 8.02 -14.12
N SER A 276 -1.33 9.14 -13.97
CA SER A 276 -0.72 9.90 -15.05
C SER A 276 0.51 9.18 -15.58
N PHE A 277 0.46 8.71 -16.81
CA PHE A 277 1.57 8.08 -17.52
C PHE A 277 2.52 9.13 -18.10
N GLU A 278 3.81 8.87 -18.07
CA GLU A 278 4.86 9.71 -18.65
C GLU A 278 5.75 8.85 -19.55
N ASP A 279 6.00 9.30 -20.78
CA ASP A 279 7.00 8.71 -21.68
C ASP A 279 8.24 9.63 -21.71
N LYS A 280 9.24 9.29 -20.89
CA LYS A 280 10.45 10.11 -20.74
C LYS A 280 11.45 9.91 -21.89
N GLN A 281 11.25 8.90 -22.75
CA GLN A 281 12.10 8.68 -23.92
C GLN A 281 11.67 9.58 -25.09
N GLN A 282 10.36 9.80 -25.28
CA GLN A 282 9.86 10.73 -26.30
C GLN A 282 10.17 12.18 -25.95
N SER A 283 10.02 12.57 -24.69
CA SER A 283 10.30 13.96 -24.26
C SER A 283 11.78 14.35 -24.39
N GLN A 284 12.72 13.42 -24.49
CA GLN A 284 14.14 13.73 -24.79
C GLN A 284 14.40 13.95 -26.27
N LEU A 285 13.59 13.40 -27.16
CA LEU A 285 13.72 13.57 -28.61
C LEU A 285 13.12 14.91 -29.10
N ASP A 286 12.16 15.47 -28.37
CA ASP A 286 11.53 16.75 -28.69
C ASP A 286 12.42 17.99 -28.34
N PHE A 287 13.59 17.79 -27.73
CA PHE A 287 14.57 18.82 -27.39
C PHE A 287 15.78 18.88 -28.35
N PHE A 288 15.78 18.08 -29.41
CA PHE A 288 16.78 18.09 -30.48
C PHE A 288 16.09 18.35 -31.83
#